data_92ca824f11c6532873875006ef22a1ed
#
_entry.id   92ca824f11c6532873875006ef22a1ed
#
_cell.length_a   1.000
_cell.length_b   1.000
_cell.length_c   1.000
_cell.angle_alpha   90.00
_cell.angle_beta   90.00
_cell.angle_gamma   90.00
#
_symmetry.space_group_name_H-M   'P 1'
#
loop_
_entity.id
_entity.type
_entity.pdbx_description
1 polymer ?
#
loop_
_entity_poly.entity_id
_entity_poly.type
_entity_poly.pdbx_seq_one_letter_code
_entity_poly.pdbx_strand_id
1 'polypeptide(L)'
;MRYELVSTATVGAHTYECYDVQADEELIDEVARLVCELYVDPESLVDSLRKASADLDVVASLDELNSLIDEVASSVIPQMNMEAKKLHLQTPRNEVAEILAYDALRRLHNAVIPASRIREKEVSGQPTRGVDIFALLLEPKVRAVICEVKASSDAASPPSVVGTGDDSMHSQTKKRLKDRKTLIAELNWAHKHTSDDMRRDVARALILLSRKDAEPPVAAPVLVRPVDRHGEDDFGCFKETPQEYSPAQVRFLILRIPGTLEEFANRVYARAREVA
;
A
#
# COMPACT_ATOMS: atom_id res chain seq x y z
N MET A 1 4.55 -12.35 -6.96
CA MET A 1 3.46 -11.68 -7.73
C MET A 1 3.95 -11.34 -9.13
N ARG A 2 3.17 -11.58 -10.16
CA ARG A 2 3.55 -11.27 -11.55
C ARG A 2 2.81 -10.04 -12.02
N TYR A 3 3.58 -9.05 -12.45
CA TYR A 3 3.10 -7.86 -13.10
C TYR A 3 3.52 -7.92 -14.56
N GLU A 4 2.55 -7.96 -15.47
CA GLU A 4 2.80 -7.93 -16.91
C GLU A 4 2.57 -6.51 -17.42
N LEU A 5 3.62 -5.91 -17.99
CA LEU A 5 3.54 -4.54 -18.53
C LEU A 5 2.63 -4.51 -19.76
N VAL A 6 1.55 -3.73 -19.68
CA VAL A 6 0.58 -3.54 -20.77
C VAL A 6 0.91 -2.31 -21.59
N SER A 7 1.20 -1.20 -20.91
CA SER A 7 1.58 0.04 -21.58
C SER A 7 2.47 0.89 -20.70
N THR A 8 3.30 1.71 -21.35
CA THR A 8 4.13 2.72 -20.70
C THR A 8 4.14 3.99 -21.50
N ALA A 9 4.18 5.13 -20.82
CA ALA A 9 4.36 6.44 -21.42
C ALA A 9 5.30 7.28 -20.56
N THR A 10 6.05 8.18 -21.19
CA THR A 10 6.94 9.11 -20.50
C THR A 10 6.66 10.53 -20.98
N VAL A 11 6.46 11.46 -20.05
CA VAL A 11 6.29 12.89 -20.35
C VAL A 11 7.31 13.67 -19.50
N GLY A 12 8.37 14.14 -20.11
CA GLY A 12 9.50 14.75 -19.40
C GLY A 12 10.14 13.76 -18.43
N ALA A 13 10.15 14.08 -17.14
CA ALA A 13 10.68 13.21 -16.09
C ALA A 13 9.63 12.25 -15.49
N HIS A 14 8.37 12.31 -15.95
CA HIS A 14 7.25 11.56 -15.39
C HIS A 14 7.02 10.27 -16.16
N THR A 15 6.68 9.19 -15.45
CA THR A 15 6.37 7.87 -16.02
C THR A 15 4.95 7.44 -15.67
N TYR A 16 4.31 6.77 -16.61
CA TYR A 16 2.93 6.30 -16.56
C TYR A 16 2.91 4.86 -17.05
N GLU A 17 2.64 3.93 -16.17
CA GLU A 17 2.76 2.51 -16.47
C GLU A 17 1.48 1.77 -16.08
N CYS A 18 1.03 0.88 -16.95
CA CYS A 18 -0.12 0.03 -16.73
C CYS A 18 0.31 -1.42 -16.75
N TYR A 19 -0.06 -2.16 -15.73
CA TYR A 19 0.27 -3.57 -15.55
C TYR A 19 -0.97 -4.41 -15.39
N ASP A 20 -1.00 -5.59 -15.99
CA ASP A 20 -1.90 -6.67 -15.62
C ASP A 20 -1.35 -7.40 -14.41
N VAL A 21 -2.20 -7.55 -13.41
CA VAL A 21 -1.95 -8.39 -12.25
C VAL A 21 -2.52 -9.77 -12.56
N GLN A 22 -1.67 -10.76 -12.82
CA GLN A 22 -2.13 -12.12 -13.14
C GLN A 22 -2.74 -12.74 -11.88
N ALA A 23 -4.08 -12.80 -11.81
CA ALA A 23 -4.81 -13.31 -10.67
C ALA A 23 -5.09 -14.81 -10.80
N ASP A 24 -4.04 -15.61 -10.76
CA ASP A 24 -4.08 -17.05 -10.54
C ASP A 24 -4.11 -17.39 -9.03
N GLU A 25 -4.19 -18.65 -8.69
CA GLU A 25 -4.17 -19.09 -7.28
C GLU A 25 -2.84 -18.73 -6.59
N GLU A 26 -1.73 -18.74 -7.32
CA GLU A 26 -0.42 -18.34 -6.80
C GLU A 26 -0.42 -16.87 -6.35
N LEU A 27 -1.04 -15.97 -7.14
CA LEU A 27 -1.21 -14.58 -6.74
C LEU A 27 -2.07 -14.44 -5.48
N ILE A 28 -3.22 -15.15 -5.44
CA ILE A 28 -4.09 -15.10 -4.26
C ILE A 28 -3.31 -15.54 -3.02
N ASP A 29 -2.52 -16.61 -3.11
CA ASP A 29 -1.68 -17.10 -2.02
C ASP A 29 -0.59 -16.08 -1.62
N GLU A 30 0.05 -15.42 -2.59
CA GLU A 30 1.05 -14.39 -2.31
C GLU A 30 0.45 -13.15 -1.64
N VAL A 31 -0.71 -12.66 -2.12
CA VAL A 31 -1.39 -11.52 -1.52
C VAL A 31 -1.95 -11.89 -0.14
N ALA A 32 -2.49 -13.10 0.02
CA ALA A 32 -2.96 -13.61 1.30
C ALA A 32 -1.84 -13.66 2.35
N ARG A 33 -0.64 -14.17 1.97
CA ARG A 33 0.53 -14.13 2.86
C ARG A 33 0.92 -12.71 3.23
N LEU A 34 0.89 -11.77 2.28
CA LEU A 34 1.17 -10.36 2.56
C LEU A 34 0.11 -9.73 3.48
N VAL A 35 -1.16 -10.13 3.35
CA VAL A 35 -2.22 -9.77 4.31
C VAL A 35 -1.84 -10.26 5.70
N CYS A 36 -1.48 -11.55 5.86
CA CYS A 36 -1.07 -12.09 7.15
C CYS A 36 0.13 -11.34 7.74
N GLU A 37 1.17 -11.05 6.93
CA GLU A 37 2.33 -10.27 7.37
C GLU A 37 1.94 -8.87 7.86
N LEU A 38 0.99 -8.21 7.20
CA LEU A 38 0.58 -6.84 7.53
C LEU A 38 -0.40 -6.76 8.71
N TYR A 39 -1.26 -7.76 8.91
CA TYR A 39 -2.27 -7.75 9.97
C TYR A 39 -1.86 -8.52 11.22
N VAL A 40 -1.15 -9.62 11.08
CA VAL A 40 -0.83 -10.55 12.17
C VAL A 40 0.65 -10.51 12.54
N ASP A 41 1.54 -10.41 11.54
CA ASP A 41 3.00 -10.58 11.71
C ASP A 41 3.34 -11.88 12.47
N PRO A 42 3.01 -13.06 11.89
CA PRO A 42 3.06 -14.32 12.61
C PRO A 42 4.43 -14.63 13.21
N GLU A 43 5.53 -14.30 12.51
CA GLU A 43 6.89 -14.53 12.97
C GLU A 43 7.20 -13.75 14.26
N SER A 44 6.85 -12.45 14.27
CA SER A 44 7.05 -11.58 15.44
C SER A 44 6.16 -12.01 16.61
N LEU A 45 4.92 -12.42 16.32
CA LEU A 45 3.99 -12.92 17.34
C LEU A 45 4.52 -14.22 17.98
N VAL A 46 4.94 -15.20 17.19
CA VAL A 46 5.53 -16.46 17.68
C VAL A 46 6.75 -16.20 18.56
N ASP A 47 7.66 -15.32 18.12
CA ASP A 47 8.87 -14.98 18.89
C ASP A 47 8.51 -14.34 20.23
N SER A 48 7.54 -13.44 20.25
CA SER A 48 7.02 -12.79 21.45
C SER A 48 6.35 -13.77 22.40
N LEU A 49 5.51 -14.67 21.87
CA LEU A 49 4.83 -15.70 22.66
C LEU A 49 5.82 -16.70 23.27
N ARG A 50 6.84 -17.12 22.52
CA ARG A 50 7.90 -18.00 23.06
C ARG A 50 8.69 -17.34 24.19
N LYS A 51 9.04 -16.07 24.06
CA LYS A 51 9.72 -15.31 25.12
C LYS A 51 8.83 -15.19 26.35
N ALA A 52 7.56 -14.83 26.19
CA ALA A 52 6.62 -14.74 27.31
C ALA A 52 6.38 -16.09 27.99
N SER A 53 6.29 -17.18 27.23
CA SER A 53 6.16 -18.55 27.74
C SER A 53 7.36 -18.93 28.62
N ALA A 54 8.56 -18.60 28.21
CA ALA A 54 9.77 -18.83 29.00
C ALA A 54 9.77 -18.03 30.31
N ASP A 55 9.32 -16.77 30.30
CA ASP A 55 9.23 -15.92 31.47
C ASP A 55 8.17 -16.39 32.48
N LEU A 56 7.13 -17.06 32.01
CA LEU A 56 6.06 -17.60 32.85
C LEU A 56 6.30 -19.03 33.31
N ASP A 57 7.45 -19.63 32.95
CA ASP A 57 7.76 -21.04 33.19
C ASP A 57 6.67 -22.01 32.68
N VAL A 58 6.02 -21.60 31.58
CA VAL A 58 5.00 -22.35 30.88
C VAL A 58 5.55 -22.78 29.52
N VAL A 59 5.57 -24.08 29.27
CA VAL A 59 5.98 -24.61 27.96
C VAL A 59 4.77 -24.69 27.06
N ALA A 60 4.55 -23.66 26.22
CA ALA A 60 3.55 -23.72 25.17
C ALA A 60 4.01 -24.66 24.05
N SER A 61 3.20 -25.63 23.70
CA SER A 61 3.46 -26.50 22.54
C SER A 61 3.33 -25.72 21.22
N LEU A 62 3.92 -26.25 20.16
CA LEU A 62 3.83 -25.65 18.84
C LEU A 62 2.37 -25.54 18.36
N ASP A 63 1.54 -26.54 18.70
CA ASP A 63 0.13 -26.57 18.34
C ASP A 63 -0.67 -25.49 19.08
N GLU A 64 -0.37 -25.23 20.35
CA GLU A 64 -0.99 -24.14 21.11
C GLU A 64 -0.62 -22.77 20.54
N LEU A 65 0.66 -22.58 20.14
CA LEU A 65 1.11 -21.33 19.50
C LEU A 65 0.41 -21.12 18.15
N ASN A 66 0.33 -22.16 17.33
CA ASN A 66 -0.37 -22.08 16.04
C ASN A 66 -1.87 -21.78 16.23
N SER A 67 -2.52 -22.43 17.20
CA SER A 67 -3.94 -22.16 17.51
C SER A 67 -4.17 -20.69 17.94
N LEU A 68 -3.23 -20.10 18.70
CA LEU A 68 -3.32 -18.68 19.07
C LEU A 68 -3.14 -17.76 17.85
N ILE A 69 -2.26 -18.11 16.91
CA ILE A 69 -2.06 -17.33 15.66
C ILE A 69 -3.33 -17.37 14.83
N ASP A 70 -3.96 -18.54 14.68
CA ASP A 70 -5.22 -18.72 13.95
C ASP A 70 -6.34 -17.89 14.60
N GLU A 71 -6.42 -17.86 15.92
CA GLU A 71 -7.40 -17.06 16.66
C GLU A 71 -7.17 -15.55 16.46
N VAL A 72 -5.92 -15.10 16.53
CA VAL A 72 -5.55 -13.70 16.23
C VAL A 72 -5.90 -13.37 14.79
N ALA A 73 -5.51 -14.20 13.82
CA ALA A 73 -5.79 -13.98 12.40
C ALA A 73 -7.30 -13.89 12.12
N SER A 74 -8.09 -14.79 12.72
CA SER A 74 -9.55 -14.79 12.55
C SER A 74 -10.20 -13.53 13.14
N SER A 75 -9.57 -12.91 14.14
CA SER A 75 -10.09 -11.71 14.82
C SER A 75 -9.70 -10.41 14.12
N VAL A 76 -8.49 -10.34 13.51
CA VAL A 76 -7.97 -9.08 12.94
C VAL A 76 -8.07 -9.01 11.42
N ILE A 77 -8.01 -10.14 10.70
CA ILE A 77 -8.14 -10.14 9.24
C ILE A 77 -9.59 -9.84 8.84
N PRO A 78 -9.84 -8.81 8.01
CA PRO A 78 -11.19 -8.41 7.64
C PRO A 78 -11.99 -9.54 6.98
N GLN A 79 -13.29 -9.52 7.22
CA GLN A 79 -14.25 -10.33 6.46
C GLN A 79 -15.04 -9.43 5.52
N MET A 80 -15.03 -9.77 4.22
CA MET A 80 -15.82 -9.02 3.24
C MET A 80 -17.31 -9.26 3.43
N ASN A 81 -18.07 -8.17 3.48
CA ASN A 81 -19.52 -8.24 3.36
C ASN A 81 -19.93 -7.89 1.92
N MET A 82 -20.13 -8.91 1.09
CA MET A 82 -20.45 -8.76 -0.33
C MET A 82 -21.81 -8.08 -0.60
N GLU A 83 -22.71 -8.07 0.40
CA GLU A 83 -24.03 -7.42 0.29
C GLU A 83 -24.01 -5.96 0.74
N ALA A 84 -22.90 -5.50 1.31
CA ALA A 84 -22.82 -4.18 1.91
C ALA A 84 -22.81 -3.06 0.85
N LYS A 85 -23.83 -2.21 0.91
CA LYS A 85 -23.93 -1.01 0.06
C LYS A 85 -23.33 0.24 0.71
N LYS A 86 -22.96 0.19 2.00
CA LYS A 86 -22.44 1.35 2.75
C LYS A 86 -20.93 1.50 2.57
N LEU A 87 -20.48 2.73 2.36
CA LEU A 87 -19.10 3.07 2.04
C LEU A 87 -18.06 2.53 3.07
N HIS A 88 -18.38 2.59 4.36
CA HIS A 88 -17.49 2.10 5.42
C HIS A 88 -17.31 0.58 5.43
N LEU A 89 -18.23 -0.18 4.82
CA LEU A 89 -18.12 -1.62 4.67
C LEU A 89 -17.37 -2.03 3.38
N GLN A 90 -16.96 -1.05 2.57
CA GLN A 90 -16.08 -1.23 1.39
C GLN A 90 -14.60 -0.99 1.73
N THR A 91 -14.29 -0.60 2.97
CA THR A 91 -12.91 -0.32 3.39
C THR A 91 -11.96 -1.51 3.15
N PRO A 92 -12.35 -2.77 3.46
CA PRO A 92 -11.49 -3.92 3.18
C PRO A 92 -11.09 -4.05 1.71
N ARG A 93 -11.99 -3.71 0.77
CA ARG A 93 -11.68 -3.66 -0.67
C ARG A 93 -10.56 -2.66 -0.99
N ASN A 94 -10.62 -1.47 -0.39
CA ASN A 94 -9.60 -0.45 -0.59
C ASN A 94 -8.27 -0.84 0.05
N GLU A 95 -8.31 -1.53 1.19
CA GLU A 95 -7.11 -2.05 1.84
C GLU A 95 -6.38 -3.10 1.01
N VAL A 96 -7.10 -3.99 0.31
CA VAL A 96 -6.46 -4.92 -0.65
C VAL A 96 -5.77 -4.14 -1.78
N ALA A 97 -6.35 -3.03 -2.24
CA ALA A 97 -5.69 -2.17 -3.24
C ALA A 97 -4.42 -1.52 -2.67
N GLU A 98 -4.43 -1.11 -1.39
CA GLU A 98 -3.22 -0.60 -0.71
C GLU A 98 -2.14 -1.70 -0.59
N ILE A 99 -2.53 -2.94 -0.30
CA ILE A 99 -1.62 -4.09 -0.23
C ILE A 99 -1.00 -4.42 -1.59
N LEU A 100 -1.80 -4.40 -2.66
CA LEU A 100 -1.29 -4.54 -4.04
C LEU A 100 -0.31 -3.41 -4.39
N ALA A 101 -0.65 -2.17 -4.04
CA ALA A 101 0.22 -1.01 -4.26
C ALA A 101 1.53 -1.12 -3.47
N TYR A 102 1.48 -1.62 -2.23
CA TYR A 102 2.64 -1.90 -1.39
C TYR A 102 3.62 -2.84 -2.10
N ASP A 103 3.13 -3.98 -2.62
CA ASP A 103 3.95 -4.94 -3.35
C ASP A 103 4.47 -4.37 -4.68
N ALA A 104 3.62 -3.68 -5.44
CA ALA A 104 4.01 -3.07 -6.71
C ALA A 104 5.13 -2.03 -6.54
N LEU A 105 5.04 -1.15 -5.54
CA LEU A 105 6.10 -0.17 -5.25
C LEU A 105 7.44 -0.85 -4.91
N ARG A 106 7.41 -1.93 -4.13
CA ARG A 106 8.61 -2.69 -3.80
C ARG A 106 9.23 -3.34 -5.04
N ARG A 107 8.43 -4.01 -5.87
CA ARG A 107 8.91 -4.81 -7.00
C ARG A 107 9.23 -3.98 -8.25
N LEU A 108 8.38 -3.00 -8.57
CA LEU A 108 8.50 -2.23 -9.80
C LEU A 108 9.35 -0.97 -9.63
N HIS A 109 9.29 -0.35 -8.45
CA HIS A 109 10.02 0.90 -8.18
C HIS A 109 11.23 0.71 -7.25
N ASN A 110 11.53 -0.50 -6.76
CA ASN A 110 12.56 -0.77 -5.76
C ASN A 110 12.40 0.14 -4.52
N ALA A 111 11.17 0.44 -4.16
CA ALA A 111 10.88 1.29 -3.03
C ALA A 111 11.00 0.51 -1.71
N VAL A 112 11.61 1.12 -0.74
CA VAL A 112 11.69 0.60 0.63
C VAL A 112 10.57 1.22 1.44
N ILE A 113 9.67 0.40 1.99
CA ILE A 113 8.54 0.85 2.78
C ILE A 113 8.85 0.55 4.25
N PRO A 114 9.23 1.56 5.03
CA PRO A 114 9.76 1.36 6.38
C PRO A 114 8.69 0.97 7.40
N ALA A 115 7.44 1.37 7.17
CA ALA A 115 6.32 1.06 8.06
C ALA A 115 5.02 1.02 7.26
N SER A 116 4.07 0.20 7.69
CA SER A 116 2.75 0.07 7.07
C SER A 116 1.67 0.62 7.99
N ARG A 117 0.83 1.51 7.46
CA ARG A 117 -0.32 2.02 8.20
C ARG A 117 -1.42 0.97 8.38
N ILE A 118 -1.44 -0.06 7.56
CA ILE A 118 -2.35 -1.20 7.73
C ILE A 118 -2.04 -1.91 9.04
N ARG A 119 -0.76 -2.15 9.32
CA ARG A 119 -0.28 -2.79 10.58
C ARG A 119 -0.64 -1.99 11.83
N GLU A 120 -0.65 -0.66 11.72
CA GLU A 120 -0.84 0.26 12.84
C GLU A 120 -2.31 0.68 13.05
N LYS A 121 -3.27 -0.01 12.41
CA LYS A 121 -4.69 0.26 12.62
C LYS A 121 -5.15 -0.35 13.95
N GLU A 122 -5.73 0.48 14.82
CA GLU A 122 -6.36 0.01 16.06
C GLU A 122 -7.56 -0.90 15.79
N VAL A 123 -8.26 -0.62 14.68
CA VAL A 123 -9.43 -1.41 14.24
C VAL A 123 -9.34 -1.57 12.72
N SER A 124 -9.43 -2.81 12.25
CA SER A 124 -9.51 -3.12 10.83
C SER A 124 -10.69 -2.39 10.18
N GLY A 125 -10.46 -1.87 8.97
CA GLY A 125 -11.47 -1.17 8.22
C GLY A 125 -11.66 0.31 8.57
N GLN A 126 -10.91 0.87 9.52
CA GLN A 126 -10.93 2.31 9.78
C GLN A 126 -9.94 3.06 8.89
N PRO A 127 -10.32 4.25 8.36
CA PRO A 127 -9.39 5.07 7.59
C PRO A 127 -8.28 5.62 8.50
N THR A 128 -7.04 5.46 8.08
CA THR A 128 -5.88 6.06 8.75
C THR A 128 -5.67 7.50 8.27
N ARG A 129 -5.09 8.35 9.13
CA ARG A 129 -4.67 9.69 8.74
C ARG A 129 -3.28 9.63 8.11
N GLY A 130 -3.04 10.45 7.10
CA GLY A 130 -1.73 10.57 6.46
C GLY A 130 -1.71 10.07 5.02
N VAL A 131 -0.54 9.75 4.52
CA VAL A 131 -0.32 9.16 3.20
C VAL A 131 -0.67 7.68 3.24
N ASP A 132 -1.31 7.13 2.21
CA ASP A 132 -1.66 5.70 2.21
C ASP A 132 -0.39 4.84 2.31
N ILE A 133 0.62 5.12 1.47
CA ILE A 133 1.93 4.49 1.57
C ILE A 133 3.02 5.56 1.51
N PHE A 134 3.86 5.60 2.54
CA PHE A 134 5.11 6.35 2.55
C PHE A 134 6.28 5.39 2.33
N ALA A 135 7.13 5.72 1.35
CA ALA A 135 8.27 4.89 1.02
C ALA A 135 9.54 5.74 0.76
N LEU A 136 10.66 5.07 0.58
CA LEU A 136 11.95 5.66 0.27
C LEU A 136 12.54 4.99 -0.98
N LEU A 137 13.10 5.78 -1.86
CA LEU A 137 14.12 5.33 -2.81
C LEU A 137 15.47 5.64 -2.17
N LEU A 138 16.32 4.64 -2.01
CA LEU A 138 17.62 4.80 -1.37
C LEU A 138 18.74 5.07 -2.38
N GLU A 139 18.58 4.64 -3.63
CA GLU A 139 19.55 4.73 -4.70
C GLU A 139 18.96 5.46 -5.94
N PRO A 140 19.76 6.17 -6.72
CA PRO A 140 21.16 6.60 -6.47
C PRO A 140 21.26 7.71 -5.40
N LYS A 141 20.14 8.33 -5.06
CA LYS A 141 20.00 9.34 -4.01
C LYS A 141 18.73 9.09 -3.22
N VAL A 142 18.77 9.39 -1.93
CA VAL A 142 17.60 9.22 -1.06
C VAL A 142 16.50 10.19 -1.47
N ARG A 143 15.32 9.66 -1.78
CA ARG A 143 14.10 10.41 -2.12
C ARG A 143 12.91 9.86 -1.36
N ALA A 144 12.06 10.74 -0.87
CA ALA A 144 10.77 10.33 -0.34
C ALA A 144 9.81 9.95 -1.47
N VAL A 145 9.04 8.89 -1.27
CA VAL A 145 7.95 8.47 -2.15
C VAL A 145 6.63 8.65 -1.42
N ILE A 146 5.72 9.37 -2.06
CA ILE A 146 4.35 9.57 -1.57
C ILE A 146 3.43 8.81 -2.51
N CYS A 147 2.69 7.85 -1.97
CA CYS A 147 1.74 7.09 -2.73
C CYS A 147 0.33 7.32 -2.19
N GLU A 148 -0.56 7.75 -3.07
CA GLU A 148 -2.00 7.75 -2.87
C GLU A 148 -2.57 6.58 -3.66
N VAL A 149 -3.39 5.77 -3.00
CA VAL A 149 -3.97 4.57 -3.60
C VAL A 149 -5.48 4.76 -3.75
N LYS A 150 -6.00 4.46 -4.92
CA LYS A 150 -7.45 4.41 -5.15
C LYS A 150 -7.82 3.12 -5.89
N ALA A 151 -8.99 2.59 -5.53
CA ALA A 151 -9.61 1.50 -6.24
C ALA A 151 -10.89 1.99 -6.90
N SER A 152 -11.11 1.67 -8.17
CA SER A 152 -12.30 2.14 -8.89
C SER A 152 -12.84 1.12 -9.87
N SER A 153 -14.14 0.85 -9.77
CA SER A 153 -14.94 0.11 -10.76
C SER A 153 -15.81 1.04 -11.63
N ASP A 154 -15.56 2.36 -11.58
CA ASP A 154 -16.25 3.36 -12.41
C ASP A 154 -16.05 3.06 -13.89
N ALA A 155 -17.08 3.21 -14.71
CA ALA A 155 -16.98 3.02 -16.16
C ALA A 155 -16.31 4.20 -16.87
N ALA A 156 -16.20 5.35 -16.21
CA ALA A 156 -15.55 6.53 -16.78
C ALA A 156 -14.02 6.34 -16.87
N SER A 157 -13.41 6.93 -17.90
CA SER A 157 -11.96 7.03 -18.07
C SER A 157 -11.58 8.50 -18.35
N PRO A 158 -10.85 9.19 -17.45
CA PRO A 158 -10.42 8.69 -16.14
C PRO A 158 -11.59 8.53 -15.17
N PRO A 159 -11.50 7.62 -14.17
CA PRO A 159 -12.51 7.53 -13.13
C PRO A 159 -12.47 8.76 -12.23
N SER A 160 -13.62 9.11 -11.63
CA SER A 160 -13.77 10.31 -10.78
C SER A 160 -12.75 10.39 -9.65
N VAL A 161 -12.34 9.26 -9.09
CA VAL A 161 -11.33 9.18 -8.01
C VAL A 161 -9.94 9.70 -8.42
N VAL A 162 -9.64 9.80 -9.72
CA VAL A 162 -8.35 10.30 -10.20
C VAL A 162 -8.26 11.83 -10.12
N GLY A 163 -9.27 12.55 -10.61
CA GLY A 163 -9.17 14.00 -10.80
C GLY A 163 -10.30 14.83 -10.19
N THR A 164 -11.39 14.21 -9.69
CA THR A 164 -12.60 14.96 -9.31
C THR A 164 -12.77 15.03 -7.79
N GLY A 165 -12.85 16.26 -7.27
CA GLY A 165 -13.11 16.55 -5.86
C GLY A 165 -11.85 16.56 -4.98
N ASP A 166 -12.03 16.96 -3.72
CA ASP A 166 -10.94 17.17 -2.77
C ASP A 166 -10.27 15.86 -2.32
N ASP A 167 -10.99 14.74 -2.40
CA ASP A 167 -10.49 13.41 -2.06
C ASP A 167 -9.93 12.64 -3.27
N SER A 168 -9.84 13.29 -4.44
CA SER A 168 -9.20 12.69 -5.61
C SER A 168 -7.70 12.48 -5.40
N MET A 169 -7.14 11.49 -6.11
CA MET A 169 -5.70 11.23 -6.12
C MET A 169 -4.91 12.49 -6.45
N HIS A 170 -5.38 13.26 -7.46
CA HIS A 170 -4.77 14.52 -7.86
C HIS A 170 -4.70 15.53 -6.71
N SER A 171 -5.84 15.83 -6.09
CA SER A 171 -5.94 16.81 -5.02
C SER A 171 -5.11 16.41 -3.80
N GLN A 172 -5.20 15.15 -3.39
CA GLN A 172 -4.45 14.62 -2.25
C GLN A 172 -2.93 14.63 -2.52
N THR A 173 -2.50 14.16 -3.70
CA THR A 173 -1.09 14.14 -4.07
C THR A 173 -0.51 15.56 -4.09
N LYS A 174 -1.20 16.52 -4.73
CA LYS A 174 -0.74 17.93 -4.77
C LYS A 174 -0.63 18.54 -3.38
N LYS A 175 -1.61 18.31 -2.51
CA LYS A 175 -1.61 18.83 -1.14
C LYS A 175 -0.39 18.32 -0.36
N ARG A 176 -0.09 17.03 -0.48
CA ARG A 176 1.02 16.38 0.25
C ARG A 176 2.39 16.76 -0.28
N LEU A 177 2.54 16.96 -1.59
CA LEU A 177 3.80 17.41 -2.21
C LEU A 177 4.17 18.85 -1.85
N LYS A 178 3.20 19.73 -1.64
CA LYS A 178 3.41 21.15 -1.34
C LYS A 178 3.90 21.40 0.09
N ASP A 179 3.59 20.50 1.02
CA ASP A 179 3.88 20.69 2.42
C ASP A 179 5.06 19.83 2.89
N ARG A 180 6.23 20.44 2.97
CA ARG A 180 7.43 19.81 3.51
C ARG A 180 7.24 19.30 4.94
N LYS A 181 6.39 19.96 5.75
CA LYS A 181 6.12 19.52 7.13
C LYS A 181 5.43 18.16 7.12
N THR A 182 4.54 17.91 6.17
CA THR A 182 3.91 16.61 5.97
C THR A 182 4.96 15.53 5.70
N LEU A 183 5.94 15.76 4.82
CA LEU A 183 7.02 14.79 4.55
C LEU A 183 7.84 14.47 5.81
N ILE A 184 8.19 15.50 6.59
CA ILE A 184 8.95 15.30 7.83
C ILE A 184 8.10 14.58 8.88
N ALA A 185 6.80 14.86 8.94
CA ALA A 185 5.88 14.15 9.84
C ALA A 185 5.75 12.67 9.47
N GLU A 186 5.64 12.35 8.17
CA GLU A 186 5.62 10.96 7.68
C GLU A 186 6.92 10.22 7.99
N LEU A 187 8.07 10.85 7.78
CA LEU A 187 9.37 10.29 8.17
C LEU A 187 9.47 10.03 9.67
N ASN A 188 9.01 10.96 10.50
CA ASN A 188 9.02 10.79 11.96
C ASN A 188 8.05 9.67 12.38
N TRP A 189 6.90 9.56 11.74
CA TRP A 189 5.97 8.45 11.97
C TRP A 189 6.64 7.12 11.57
N ALA A 190 7.21 7.03 10.36
CA ALA A 190 7.92 5.86 9.90
C ALA A 190 9.07 5.45 10.84
N HIS A 191 9.84 6.42 11.36
CA HIS A 191 10.91 6.14 12.32
C HIS A 191 10.42 5.49 13.62
N LYS A 192 9.22 5.85 14.08
CA LYS A 192 8.63 5.29 15.31
C LYS A 192 8.11 3.86 15.12
N HIS A 193 7.65 3.54 13.91
CA HIS A 193 6.93 2.29 13.61
C HIS A 193 7.74 1.30 12.78
N THR A 194 8.98 1.66 12.41
CA THR A 194 9.86 0.77 11.65
C THR A 194 10.55 -0.24 12.55
N SER A 195 10.95 -1.38 11.98
CA SER A 195 11.82 -2.35 12.64
C SER A 195 13.20 -1.75 12.99
N ASP A 196 13.91 -2.36 13.93
CA ASP A 196 15.23 -1.89 14.35
C ASP A 196 16.24 -1.87 13.18
N ASP A 197 16.16 -2.84 12.29
CA ASP A 197 17.03 -2.94 11.11
C ASP A 197 16.86 -1.74 10.17
N MET A 198 15.63 -1.29 9.98
CA MET A 198 15.31 -0.18 9.09
C MET A 198 15.45 1.21 9.74
N ARG A 199 15.48 1.26 11.07
CA ARG A 199 15.48 2.53 11.83
C ARG A 199 16.64 3.45 11.47
N ARG A 200 17.80 2.87 11.19
CA ARG A 200 19.00 3.61 10.77
C ARG A 200 18.81 4.28 9.41
N ASP A 201 18.21 3.57 8.43
CA ASP A 201 17.98 4.12 7.10
C ASP A 201 16.91 5.20 7.10
N VAL A 202 15.86 5.03 7.90
CA VAL A 202 14.84 6.08 8.10
C VAL A 202 15.44 7.32 8.77
N ALA A 203 16.29 7.15 9.79
CA ALA A 203 16.99 8.27 10.43
C ALA A 203 17.93 9.00 9.45
N ARG A 204 18.67 8.24 8.61
CA ARG A 204 19.49 8.80 7.52
C ARG A 204 18.64 9.60 6.53
N ALA A 205 17.50 9.02 6.10
CA ALA A 205 16.57 9.70 5.21
C ALA A 205 16.03 10.98 5.85
N LEU A 206 15.69 10.97 7.13
CA LEU A 206 15.22 12.17 7.86
C LEU A 206 16.28 13.30 7.81
N ILE A 207 17.55 12.99 8.03
CA ILE A 207 18.66 13.96 7.95
C ILE A 207 18.76 14.52 6.52
N LEU A 208 18.82 13.65 5.51
CA LEU A 208 19.04 14.05 4.13
C LEU A 208 17.85 14.84 3.57
N LEU A 209 16.62 14.41 3.83
CA LEU A 209 15.41 15.04 3.33
C LEU A 209 15.02 16.31 4.12
N SER A 210 15.62 16.52 5.31
CA SER A 210 15.45 17.78 6.05
C SER A 210 16.34 18.92 5.54
N ARG A 211 17.33 18.66 4.71
CA ARG A 211 18.24 19.66 4.14
C ARG A 211 17.55 20.52 3.09
N LYS A 212 18.07 21.74 2.84
CA LYS A 212 17.54 22.66 1.83
C LYS A 212 17.78 22.16 0.40
N ASP A 213 18.86 21.42 0.19
CA ASP A 213 19.30 20.81 -1.07
C ASP A 213 18.81 19.37 -1.25
N ALA A 214 17.79 18.97 -0.49
CA ALA A 214 17.20 17.64 -0.60
C ALA A 214 16.63 17.39 -2.00
N GLU A 215 16.76 16.13 -2.48
CA GLU A 215 16.13 15.73 -3.73
C GLU A 215 14.60 15.90 -3.64
N PRO A 216 13.96 16.34 -4.74
CA PRO A 216 12.51 16.41 -4.80
C PRO A 216 11.86 15.04 -4.56
N PRO A 217 10.70 15.00 -3.89
CA PRO A 217 10.00 13.76 -3.67
C PRO A 217 9.51 13.13 -4.99
N VAL A 218 9.14 11.85 -4.92
CA VAL A 218 8.44 11.13 -5.98
C VAL A 218 6.97 11.01 -5.58
N ALA A 219 6.07 11.40 -6.45
CA ALA A 219 4.67 11.03 -6.36
C ALA A 219 4.47 9.70 -7.11
N ALA A 220 4.04 8.67 -6.41
CA ALA A 220 3.78 7.36 -6.99
C ALA A 220 2.32 6.95 -6.78
N PRO A 221 1.33 7.66 -7.38
CA PRO A 221 -0.06 7.28 -7.25
C PRO A 221 -0.29 5.91 -7.88
N VAL A 222 -1.14 5.10 -7.22
CA VAL A 222 -1.51 3.76 -7.70
C VAL A 222 -3.03 3.66 -7.84
N LEU A 223 -3.49 3.37 -9.04
CA LEU A 223 -4.89 3.11 -9.33
C LEU A 223 -5.10 1.62 -9.59
N VAL A 224 -5.96 0.98 -8.79
CA VAL A 224 -6.35 -0.42 -9.01
C VAL A 224 -7.70 -0.47 -9.71
N ARG A 225 -7.77 -1.17 -10.83
CA ARG A 225 -8.98 -1.26 -11.66
C ARG A 225 -9.25 -2.68 -12.15
N PRO A 226 -10.53 -3.08 -12.34
CA PRO A 226 -10.88 -4.22 -13.17
C PRO A 226 -10.38 -4.02 -14.60
N VAL A 227 -9.93 -5.10 -15.25
CA VAL A 227 -9.44 -5.08 -16.65
C VAL A 227 -10.51 -4.51 -17.61
N ASP A 228 -11.78 -4.91 -17.41
CA ASP A 228 -12.91 -4.47 -18.25
C ASP A 228 -13.36 -3.01 -18.01
N ARG A 229 -12.77 -2.34 -17.03
CA ARG A 229 -13.04 -0.94 -16.67
C ARG A 229 -11.90 0.01 -17.01
N HIS A 230 -10.75 -0.54 -17.40
CA HIS A 230 -9.60 0.27 -17.76
C HIS A 230 -9.80 0.98 -19.10
N GLY A 231 -9.40 2.26 -19.15
CA GLY A 231 -9.32 3.07 -20.37
C GLY A 231 -7.96 3.75 -20.51
N GLU A 232 -7.60 4.15 -21.74
CA GLU A 232 -6.31 4.79 -22.04
C GLU A 232 -6.11 6.13 -21.32
N ASP A 233 -7.21 6.80 -20.97
CA ASP A 233 -7.22 8.12 -20.31
C ASP A 233 -7.19 8.02 -18.77
N ASP A 234 -7.06 6.83 -18.20
CA ASP A 234 -7.13 6.61 -16.75
C ASP A 234 -6.05 7.34 -15.95
N PHE A 235 -4.96 7.77 -16.58
CA PHE A 235 -3.96 8.63 -15.95
C PHE A 235 -4.45 10.08 -15.75
N GLY A 236 -5.45 10.52 -16.54
CA GLY A 236 -6.11 11.81 -16.44
C GLY A 236 -5.15 12.99 -16.31
N CYS A 237 -5.48 13.91 -15.43
CA CYS A 237 -4.73 15.15 -15.20
C CYS A 237 -3.26 14.93 -14.78
N PHE A 238 -2.89 13.75 -14.27
CA PHE A 238 -1.47 13.44 -13.99
C PHE A 238 -0.63 13.40 -15.26
N LYS A 239 -1.20 12.94 -16.38
CA LYS A 239 -0.53 12.88 -17.68
C LYS A 239 -0.75 14.14 -18.51
N GLU A 240 -1.91 14.77 -18.37
CA GLU A 240 -2.29 15.98 -19.10
C GLU A 240 -1.54 17.23 -18.61
N THR A 241 -1.40 17.37 -17.29
CA THR A 241 -0.78 18.55 -16.65
C THR A 241 0.35 18.19 -15.67
N PRO A 242 1.37 17.43 -16.11
CA PRO A 242 2.42 16.92 -15.21
C PRO A 242 3.24 18.02 -14.54
N GLN A 243 3.34 19.22 -15.15
CA GLN A 243 4.03 20.37 -14.61
C GLN A 243 3.43 20.86 -13.26
N GLU A 244 2.19 20.51 -12.94
CA GLU A 244 1.55 20.90 -11.68
C GLU A 244 2.16 20.19 -10.46
N TYR A 245 2.93 19.13 -10.68
CA TYR A 245 3.61 18.37 -9.63
C TYR A 245 5.06 18.81 -9.42
N SER A 246 5.58 19.72 -10.28
CA SER A 246 6.96 20.22 -10.16
C SER A 246 7.24 20.79 -8.76
N PRO A 247 8.45 20.50 -8.19
CA PRO A 247 9.59 19.78 -8.76
C PRO A 247 9.53 18.24 -8.58
N ALA A 248 8.44 17.69 -8.05
CA ALA A 248 8.31 16.24 -7.85
C ALA A 248 8.22 15.48 -9.18
N GLN A 249 8.79 14.29 -9.23
CA GLN A 249 8.59 13.34 -10.31
C GLN A 249 7.31 12.54 -10.05
N VAL A 250 6.47 12.36 -11.07
CA VAL A 250 5.33 11.43 -11.02
C VAL A 250 5.75 10.10 -11.60
N ARG A 251 5.43 9.00 -10.90
CA ARG A 251 5.54 7.61 -11.35
C ARG A 251 4.20 6.94 -11.11
N PHE A 252 3.24 7.13 -12.01
CA PHE A 252 1.90 6.63 -11.84
C PHE A 252 1.79 5.17 -12.29
N LEU A 253 1.25 4.33 -11.43
CA LEU A 253 0.96 2.92 -11.72
C LEU A 253 -0.54 2.68 -11.83
N ILE A 254 -0.97 2.00 -12.88
CA ILE A 254 -2.29 1.38 -12.97
C ILE A 254 -2.09 -0.13 -12.86
N LEU A 255 -2.76 -0.73 -11.88
CA LEU A 255 -2.78 -2.17 -11.66
C LEU A 255 -4.16 -2.69 -12.08
N ARG A 256 -4.22 -3.48 -13.14
CA ARG A 256 -5.45 -4.07 -13.63
C ARG A 256 -5.61 -5.48 -13.06
N ILE A 257 -6.76 -5.74 -12.45
CA ILE A 257 -7.11 -7.05 -11.90
C ILE A 257 -8.21 -7.70 -12.74
N PRO A 258 -8.22 -9.01 -12.93
CA PRO A 258 -9.34 -9.72 -13.54
C PRO A 258 -10.53 -9.79 -12.57
N GLY A 259 -11.75 -9.71 -13.11
CA GLY A 259 -12.98 -9.72 -12.33
C GLY A 259 -13.23 -8.43 -11.54
N THR A 260 -14.01 -8.50 -10.49
CA THR A 260 -14.33 -7.35 -9.64
C THR A 260 -13.36 -7.19 -8.48
N LEU A 261 -13.20 -5.96 -8.00
CA LEU A 261 -12.39 -5.66 -6.80
C LEU A 261 -12.93 -6.38 -5.56
N GLU A 262 -14.25 -6.50 -5.46
CA GLU A 262 -14.94 -7.14 -4.35
C GLU A 262 -14.67 -8.65 -4.31
N GLU A 263 -14.77 -9.32 -5.46
CA GLU A 263 -14.48 -10.75 -5.59
C GLU A 263 -13.01 -11.05 -5.31
N PHE A 264 -12.10 -10.23 -5.87
CA PHE A 264 -10.69 -10.36 -5.62
C PHE A 264 -10.36 -10.21 -4.12
N ALA A 265 -10.85 -9.15 -3.47
CA ALA A 265 -10.63 -8.91 -2.06
C ALA A 265 -11.22 -10.03 -1.19
N ASN A 266 -12.43 -10.53 -1.51
CA ASN A 266 -13.05 -11.63 -0.79
C ASN A 266 -12.22 -12.91 -0.84
N ARG A 267 -11.70 -13.28 -2.03
CA ARG A 267 -10.81 -14.43 -2.20
C ARG A 267 -9.53 -14.28 -1.38
N VAL A 268 -8.89 -13.10 -1.46
CA VAL A 268 -7.65 -12.82 -0.73
C VAL A 268 -7.86 -12.94 0.79
N TYR A 269 -8.88 -12.29 1.35
CA TYR A 269 -9.12 -12.35 2.80
C TYR A 269 -9.59 -13.73 3.28
N ALA A 270 -10.39 -14.45 2.47
CA ALA A 270 -10.75 -15.82 2.79
C ALA A 270 -9.49 -16.70 2.87
N ARG A 271 -8.62 -16.58 1.87
CA ARG A 271 -7.36 -17.34 1.82
C ARG A 271 -6.39 -16.95 2.94
N ALA A 272 -6.31 -15.66 3.27
CA ALA A 272 -5.44 -15.18 4.36
C ALA A 272 -5.81 -15.79 5.72
N ARG A 273 -7.12 -15.99 5.99
CA ARG A 273 -7.57 -16.68 7.21
C ARG A 273 -7.32 -18.17 7.22
N GLU A 274 -7.06 -18.79 6.06
CA GLU A 274 -6.74 -20.23 5.94
C GLU A 274 -5.24 -20.50 6.10
N VAL A 275 -4.38 -19.52 5.80
CA VAL A 275 -2.91 -19.68 5.75
C VAL A 275 -2.19 -18.97 6.89
N ALA A 276 -2.91 -18.26 7.76
CA ALA A 276 -2.36 -17.62 8.96
C ALA A 276 -2.06 -18.66 10.02
#